data_ded8d5ddf49ae1baf51b8e88c3f6cd34
#
_entry.id   ded8d5ddf49ae1baf51b8e88c3f6cd34
#
_cell.length_a   1.000
_cell.length_b   1.000
_cell.length_c   1.000
_cell.angle_alpha   90.00
_cell.angle_beta   90.00
_cell.angle_gamma   90.00
#
_symmetry.space_group_name_H-M   'P 1'
#
loop_
_entity.id
_entity.type
_entity.pdbx_description
1 polymer ?
#
loop_
_entity_poly.entity_id
_entity_poly.type
_entity_poly.pdbx_seq_one_letter_code
_entity_poly.pdbx_strand_id
1 'polypeptide(L)'
;MEMDILGIQKIIARFANCFDVKDWDGLQACFTESLYTDYSDLRGTPPQTVSAVDYVKSRRESLDHLKLHHLVSNYEIDFPNTGGATCRASMVVWRRSDTEEFISHCVYTFQLVQQSGEWRISGITQKVLWNEGKPSIHSGAK
;
A
#
# COMPACT_ATOMS: atom_id res chain seq x y z
N MET A 1 13.97 -18.58 -6.95
CA MET A 1 14.02 -17.17 -7.39
C MET A 1 12.74 -16.76 -8.15
N GLU A 2 12.38 -17.47 -9.19
CA GLU A 2 11.14 -17.18 -9.94
C GLU A 2 9.89 -17.27 -9.06
N MET A 3 9.80 -18.29 -8.21
CA MET A 3 8.69 -18.45 -7.27
C MET A 3 8.60 -17.29 -6.29
N ASP A 4 9.75 -16.76 -5.88
CA ASP A 4 9.79 -15.60 -4.99
C ASP A 4 9.31 -14.33 -5.70
N ILE A 5 9.71 -14.12 -6.95
CA ILE A 5 9.25 -12.99 -7.74
C ILE A 5 7.71 -13.04 -7.90
N LEU A 6 7.17 -14.19 -8.26
CA LEU A 6 5.72 -14.37 -8.38
C LEU A 6 5.00 -14.14 -7.05
N GLY A 7 5.56 -14.65 -5.96
CA GLY A 7 5.00 -14.46 -4.62
C GLY A 7 4.96 -13.00 -4.19
N ILE A 8 6.02 -12.26 -4.50
CA ILE A 8 6.09 -10.82 -4.21
C ILE A 8 5.09 -10.05 -5.06
N GLN A 9 5.03 -10.31 -6.35
CA GLN A 9 4.04 -9.67 -7.24
C GLN A 9 2.61 -9.97 -6.78
N LYS A 10 2.36 -11.19 -6.36
CA LYS A 10 1.04 -11.61 -5.87
C LYS A 10 0.63 -10.85 -4.61
N ILE A 11 1.53 -10.73 -3.62
CA ILE A 11 1.19 -10.04 -2.38
C ILE A 11 0.97 -8.54 -2.59
N ILE A 12 1.71 -7.93 -3.49
CA ILE A 12 1.51 -6.52 -3.84
C ILE A 12 0.19 -6.33 -4.60
N ALA A 13 -0.14 -7.23 -5.51
CA ALA A 13 -1.43 -7.22 -6.19
C ALA A 13 -2.59 -7.38 -5.21
N ARG A 14 -2.45 -8.27 -4.22
CA ARG A 14 -3.46 -8.43 -3.17
C ARG A 14 -3.63 -7.18 -2.33
N PHE A 15 -2.53 -6.50 -1.99
CA PHE A 15 -2.58 -5.21 -1.30
C PHE A 15 -3.50 -4.24 -2.07
N ALA A 16 -3.28 -4.07 -3.36
CA ALA A 16 -4.08 -3.18 -4.20
C ALA A 16 -5.54 -3.66 -4.30
N ASN A 17 -5.73 -4.93 -4.62
CA ASN A 17 -7.07 -5.48 -4.83
C ASN A 17 -7.92 -5.48 -3.56
N CYS A 18 -7.32 -5.76 -2.41
CA CYS A 18 -8.04 -5.77 -1.13
C CYS A 18 -8.59 -4.39 -0.78
N PHE A 19 -7.86 -3.32 -1.05
CA PHE A 19 -8.37 -1.96 -0.92
C PHE A 19 -9.60 -1.76 -1.82
N ASP A 20 -9.48 -2.14 -3.08
CA ASP A 20 -10.48 -1.83 -4.10
C ASP A 20 -11.81 -2.54 -3.85
N VAL A 21 -11.76 -3.79 -3.39
CA VAL A 21 -12.95 -4.55 -3.05
C VAL A 21 -13.31 -4.46 -1.56
N LYS A 22 -12.53 -3.71 -0.80
CA LYS A 22 -12.74 -3.48 0.64
C LYS A 22 -12.71 -4.77 1.46
N ASP A 23 -11.82 -5.66 1.10
CA ASP A 23 -11.50 -6.86 1.86
C ASP A 23 -10.45 -6.51 2.92
N TRP A 24 -10.91 -5.94 4.03
CA TRP A 24 -10.03 -5.43 5.07
C TRP A 24 -9.29 -6.55 5.81
N ASP A 25 -9.91 -7.69 5.97
CA ASP A 25 -9.26 -8.87 6.58
C ASP A 25 -8.16 -9.40 5.64
N GLY A 26 -8.45 -9.47 4.34
CA GLY A 26 -7.46 -9.86 3.33
C GLY A 26 -6.29 -8.89 3.26
N LEU A 27 -6.56 -7.59 3.41
CA LEU A 27 -5.52 -6.58 3.46
C LEU A 27 -4.61 -6.79 4.66
N GLN A 28 -5.17 -7.00 5.84
CA GLN A 28 -4.39 -7.24 7.05
C GLN A 28 -3.48 -8.46 6.90
N ALA A 29 -3.96 -9.51 6.24
CA ALA A 29 -3.19 -10.72 6.00
C ALA A 29 -1.97 -10.50 5.07
N CYS A 30 -1.91 -9.38 4.36
CA CYS A 30 -0.75 -9.04 3.52
C CYS A 30 0.46 -8.62 4.34
N PHE A 31 0.29 -8.25 5.60
CA PHE A 31 1.32 -7.57 6.40
C PHE A 31 1.92 -8.46 7.47
N THR A 32 3.14 -8.09 7.86
CA THR A 32 3.69 -8.54 9.14
C THR A 32 2.90 -7.87 10.27
N GLU A 33 2.99 -8.42 11.48
CA GLU A 33 2.27 -7.89 12.63
C GLU A 33 2.61 -6.43 12.92
N SER A 34 3.88 -6.07 12.78
CA SER A 34 4.39 -4.71 12.91
C SER A 34 4.78 -4.19 11.53
N LEU A 35 4.29 -3.03 11.15
CA LEU A 35 4.42 -2.47 9.81
C LEU A 35 5.06 -1.09 9.86
N TYR A 36 6.21 -0.92 9.19
CA TYR A 36 6.79 0.40 8.96
C TYR A 36 6.00 1.12 7.89
N THR A 37 5.64 2.38 8.11
CA THR A 37 4.91 3.19 7.13
C THR A 37 5.51 4.58 7.00
N ASP A 38 5.63 5.03 5.77
CA ASP A 38 5.99 6.41 5.44
C ASP A 38 5.01 6.93 4.38
N TYR A 39 4.01 7.64 4.83
CA TYR A 39 3.03 8.34 3.99
C TYR A 39 3.18 9.86 4.14
N SER A 40 4.37 10.33 4.53
CA SER A 40 4.61 11.74 4.80
C SER A 40 4.30 12.66 3.61
N ASP A 41 4.57 12.21 2.40
CA ASP A 41 4.29 13.00 1.18
C ASP A 41 2.80 13.32 1.03
N LEU A 42 1.92 12.36 1.29
CA LEU A 42 0.48 12.56 1.14
C LEU A 42 -0.16 13.16 2.39
N ARG A 43 0.23 12.66 3.55
CA ARG A 43 -0.45 12.96 4.81
C ARG A 43 0.25 14.01 5.66
N GLY A 44 1.54 14.26 5.41
CA GLY A 44 2.33 15.20 6.21
C GLY A 44 2.71 14.66 7.59
N THR A 45 2.35 13.42 7.89
CA THR A 45 2.75 12.77 9.15
C THR A 45 4.15 12.17 9.03
N PRO A 46 4.94 12.13 10.12
CA PRO A 46 6.27 11.52 10.05
C PRO A 46 6.18 10.00 9.85
N PRO A 47 7.24 9.37 9.32
CA PRO A 47 7.31 7.92 9.26
C PRO A 47 7.11 7.30 10.65
N GLN A 48 6.45 6.15 10.70
CA GLN A 48 6.17 5.46 11.97
C GLN A 48 6.02 3.96 11.76
N THR A 49 6.17 3.23 12.84
CA THR A 49 5.85 1.80 12.88
C THR A 49 4.54 1.64 13.62
N VAL A 50 3.60 0.93 12.99
CA VAL A 50 2.26 0.68 13.54
C VAL A 50 1.95 -0.80 13.45
N SER A 51 0.97 -1.27 14.22
CA SER A 51 0.47 -2.62 14.04
C SER A 51 -0.33 -2.73 12.73
N ALA A 52 -0.32 -3.91 12.11
CA ALA A 52 -1.14 -4.14 10.92
C ALA A 52 -2.63 -3.90 11.23
N VAL A 53 -3.07 -4.28 12.41
CA VAL A 53 -4.45 -4.05 12.87
C VAL A 53 -4.79 -2.56 12.85
N ASP A 54 -3.94 -1.73 13.43
CA ASP A 54 -4.18 -0.28 13.49
C ASP A 54 -4.08 0.37 12.11
N TYR A 55 -3.14 -0.09 11.27
CA TYR A 55 -3.03 0.40 9.90
C TYR A 55 -4.33 0.16 9.13
N VAL A 56 -4.83 -1.06 9.16
CA VAL A 56 -6.06 -1.42 8.42
C VAL A 56 -7.28 -0.67 8.98
N LYS A 57 -7.38 -0.56 10.31
CA LYS A 57 -8.45 0.21 10.95
C LYS A 57 -8.45 1.67 10.46
N SER A 58 -7.29 2.30 10.46
CA SER A 58 -7.14 3.69 9.99
C SER A 58 -7.53 3.84 8.51
N ARG A 59 -7.12 2.91 7.68
CA ARG A 59 -7.44 2.95 6.25
C ARG A 59 -8.93 2.71 5.99
N ARG A 60 -9.52 1.79 6.70
CA ARG A 60 -10.96 1.53 6.61
C ARG A 60 -11.76 2.78 6.99
N GLU A 61 -11.41 3.42 8.11
CA GLU A 61 -12.07 4.64 8.55
C GLU A 61 -11.96 5.77 7.53
N SER A 62 -10.79 5.90 6.88
CA SER A 62 -10.54 6.97 5.91
C SER A 62 -11.16 6.72 4.54
N LEU A 63 -11.32 5.48 4.12
CA LEU A 63 -11.55 5.14 2.72
C LEU A 63 -12.80 4.31 2.44
N ASP A 64 -13.41 3.70 3.48
CA ASP A 64 -14.51 2.75 3.27
C ASP A 64 -15.72 3.38 2.55
N HIS A 65 -15.93 4.66 2.73
CA HIS A 65 -17.02 5.42 2.11
C HIS A 65 -16.73 5.83 0.66
N LEU A 66 -15.53 5.59 0.17
CA LEU A 66 -15.12 5.97 -1.19
C LEU A 66 -15.10 4.74 -2.11
N LYS A 67 -15.25 4.96 -3.40
CA LYS A 67 -14.87 3.98 -4.41
C LYS A 67 -13.37 4.10 -4.62
N LEU A 68 -12.70 2.97 -4.69
CA LEU A 68 -11.24 2.90 -4.77
C LEU A 68 -10.82 2.06 -5.96
N HIS A 69 -9.75 2.48 -6.62
CA HIS A 69 -9.09 1.66 -7.62
C HIS A 69 -7.59 1.93 -7.59
N HIS A 70 -6.82 0.88 -7.31
CA HIS A 70 -5.37 0.92 -7.31
C HIS A 70 -4.85 0.18 -8.53
N LEU A 71 -3.97 0.82 -9.29
CA LEU A 71 -3.21 0.15 -10.36
C LEU A 71 -1.74 0.17 -9.99
N VAL A 72 -1.13 -1.00 -9.97
CA VAL A 72 0.28 -1.16 -9.64
C VAL A 72 1.00 -1.83 -10.83
N SER A 73 2.18 -1.31 -11.15
CA SER A 73 3.00 -1.82 -12.24
C SER A 73 4.46 -1.39 -12.09
N ASN A 74 5.30 -1.68 -13.09
CA ASN A 74 6.69 -1.27 -13.12
C ASN A 74 7.48 -1.77 -11.92
N TYR A 75 7.35 -3.07 -11.64
CA TYR A 75 8.00 -3.70 -10.50
C TYR A 75 9.51 -3.76 -10.68
N GLU A 76 10.23 -3.27 -9.66
CA GLU A 76 11.66 -3.45 -9.53
C GLU A 76 11.90 -4.19 -8.21
N ILE A 77 12.26 -5.46 -8.29
CA ILE A 77 12.40 -6.36 -7.14
C ILE A 77 13.87 -6.65 -6.92
N ASP A 78 14.34 -6.42 -5.70
CA ASP A 78 15.71 -6.72 -5.27
C ASP A 78 15.69 -7.60 -4.03
N PHE A 79 16.71 -8.44 -3.89
CA PHE A 79 16.88 -9.36 -2.76
C PHE A 79 18.17 -8.99 -2.03
N PRO A 80 18.13 -8.00 -1.10
CA PRO A 80 19.34 -7.52 -0.42
C PRO A 80 19.92 -8.54 0.57
N ASN A 81 19.09 -9.47 1.06
CA ASN A 81 19.52 -10.51 1.99
C ASN A 81 18.60 -11.72 1.89
N THR A 82 18.99 -12.82 2.56
CA THR A 82 18.18 -14.03 2.63
C THR A 82 16.87 -13.77 3.39
N GLY A 83 15.75 -14.12 2.78
CA GLY A 83 14.42 -13.96 3.40
C GLY A 83 13.87 -12.56 3.36
N GLY A 84 14.58 -11.60 2.76
CA GLY A 84 14.15 -10.23 2.60
C GLY A 84 14.14 -9.77 1.15
N ALA A 85 13.25 -8.85 0.82
CA ALA A 85 13.16 -8.25 -0.50
C ALA A 85 12.69 -6.80 -0.40
N THR A 86 13.01 -6.04 -1.43
CA THR A 86 12.40 -4.73 -1.67
C THR A 86 11.75 -4.74 -3.03
N CYS A 87 10.64 -4.04 -3.16
CA CYS A 87 9.99 -3.84 -4.45
C CYS A 87 9.58 -2.39 -4.59
N ARG A 88 10.13 -1.73 -5.61
CA ARG A 88 9.67 -0.42 -6.02
C ARG A 88 8.68 -0.60 -7.16
N ALA A 89 7.54 0.07 -7.09
CA ALA A 89 6.49 -0.05 -8.10
C ALA A 89 5.76 1.27 -8.29
N SER A 90 5.26 1.51 -9.49
CA SER A 90 4.35 2.60 -9.74
C SER A 90 2.97 2.26 -9.21
N MET A 91 2.28 3.24 -8.66
CA MET A 91 0.95 3.05 -8.11
C MET A 91 0.09 4.27 -8.44
N VAL A 92 -1.03 4.03 -9.10
CA VAL A 92 -2.06 5.07 -9.27
C VAL A 92 -3.25 4.69 -8.42
N VAL A 93 -3.71 5.63 -7.62
CA VAL A 93 -4.80 5.44 -6.67
C VAL A 93 -5.93 6.39 -7.02
N TRP A 94 -7.05 5.85 -7.51
CA TRP A 94 -8.28 6.61 -7.71
C TRP A 94 -9.15 6.49 -6.47
N ARG A 95 -9.60 7.65 -5.98
CA ARG A 95 -10.57 7.73 -4.89
C ARG A 95 -11.75 8.57 -5.38
N ARG A 96 -12.94 8.07 -5.18
CA ARG A 96 -14.13 8.72 -5.71
C ARG A 96 -15.26 8.72 -4.71
N SER A 97 -15.84 9.91 -4.48
CA SER A 97 -17.14 10.07 -3.82
C SER A 97 -18.23 10.21 -4.88
N ASP A 98 -19.46 10.51 -4.46
CA ASP A 98 -20.54 10.72 -5.43
C ASP A 98 -20.32 11.94 -6.33
N THR A 99 -19.56 12.94 -5.85
CA THR A 99 -19.40 14.23 -6.53
C THR A 99 -17.97 14.59 -6.87
N GLU A 100 -16.98 13.97 -6.23
CA GLU A 100 -15.59 14.40 -6.29
C GLU A 100 -14.64 13.24 -6.53
N GLU A 101 -13.46 13.54 -7.04
CA GLU A 101 -12.36 12.59 -7.22
C GLU A 101 -11.08 13.14 -6.61
N PHE A 102 -10.24 12.22 -6.14
CA PHE A 102 -8.88 12.51 -5.73
C PHE A 102 -7.97 11.38 -6.21
N ILE A 103 -7.05 11.70 -7.11
CA ILE A 103 -6.18 10.72 -7.76
C ILE A 103 -4.75 11.01 -7.37
N SER A 104 -4.04 10.00 -6.89
CA SER A 104 -2.62 10.11 -6.57
C SER A 104 -1.79 9.27 -7.53
N HIS A 105 -0.78 9.88 -8.12
CA HIS A 105 0.21 9.21 -8.95
C HIS A 105 1.48 9.05 -8.13
N CYS A 106 1.87 7.81 -7.85
CA CYS A 106 2.88 7.52 -6.84
C CYS A 106 3.93 6.52 -7.31
N VAL A 107 5.05 6.54 -6.61
CA VAL A 107 5.99 5.43 -6.55
C VAL A 107 5.98 4.90 -5.13
N TYR A 108 5.71 3.61 -4.98
CA TYR A 108 5.76 2.92 -3.70
C TYR A 108 7.05 2.13 -3.60
N THR A 109 7.61 2.07 -2.41
CA THR A 109 8.66 1.12 -2.06
C THR A 109 8.12 0.22 -0.96
N PHE A 110 8.04 -1.07 -1.27
CA PHE A 110 7.63 -2.09 -0.31
C PHE A 110 8.86 -2.80 0.23
N GLN A 111 8.88 -3.00 1.54
CA GLN A 111 9.78 -3.94 2.18
C GLN A 111 9.02 -5.21 2.45
N LEU A 112 9.66 -6.34 2.14
CA LEU A 112 9.01 -7.65 2.23
C LEU A 112 9.91 -8.63 2.97
N VAL A 113 9.28 -9.51 3.72
CA VAL A 113 9.96 -10.61 4.40
C VAL A 113 9.22 -11.91 4.13
N GLN A 114 9.96 -13.02 4.13
CA GLN A 114 9.38 -14.34 4.01
C GLN A 114 9.18 -14.92 5.40
N GLN A 115 7.95 -15.30 5.71
CA GLN A 115 7.57 -15.89 6.99
C GLN A 115 6.83 -17.20 6.70
N SER A 116 7.35 -18.32 7.23
CA SER A 116 6.72 -19.63 7.02
C SER A 116 6.49 -19.94 5.53
N GLY A 117 7.44 -19.57 4.68
CA GLY A 117 7.37 -19.80 3.24
C GLY A 117 6.52 -18.81 2.46
N GLU A 118 5.88 -17.84 3.12
CA GLU A 118 5.03 -16.85 2.46
C GLU A 118 5.61 -15.45 2.59
N TRP A 119 5.49 -14.68 1.53
CA TRP A 119 5.89 -13.27 1.54
C TRP A 119 4.85 -12.41 2.25
N ARG A 120 5.35 -11.45 3.05
CA ARG A 120 4.52 -10.46 3.75
C ARG A 120 5.15 -9.09 3.59
N ILE A 121 4.33 -8.07 3.53
CA ILE A 121 4.78 -6.67 3.50
C ILE A 121 5.11 -6.24 4.91
N SER A 122 6.36 -5.81 5.14
CA SER A 122 6.84 -5.33 6.43
C SER A 122 7.03 -3.81 6.45
N GLY A 123 7.02 -3.16 5.30
CA GLY A 123 7.17 -1.72 5.21
C GLY A 123 6.60 -1.15 3.93
N ILE A 124 6.10 0.08 4.00
CA ILE A 124 5.55 0.82 2.88
C ILE A 124 6.09 2.24 2.93
N THR A 125 6.66 2.71 1.82
CA THR A 125 6.98 4.12 1.62
C THR A 125 6.26 4.60 0.37
N GLN A 126 5.45 5.65 0.52
CA GLN A 126 4.74 6.27 -0.59
C GLN A 126 5.41 7.58 -0.97
N LYS A 127 5.80 7.71 -2.23
CA LYS A 127 6.26 8.96 -2.79
C LYS A 127 5.23 9.44 -3.80
N VAL A 128 4.70 10.63 -3.61
CA VAL A 128 3.71 11.21 -4.53
C VAL A 128 4.44 11.95 -5.65
N LEU A 129 4.14 11.60 -6.89
CA LEU A 129 4.64 12.32 -8.06
C LEU A 129 3.79 13.57 -8.30
N TRP A 130 2.47 13.41 -8.32
CA TRP A 130 1.49 14.51 -8.32
C TRP A 130 0.12 13.97 -7.94
N ASN A 131 -0.76 14.86 -7.51
CA ASN A 131 -2.16 14.57 -7.21
C ASN A 131 -3.07 15.34 -8.16
N GLU A 132 -4.28 14.81 -8.38
CA GLU A 132 -5.34 15.46 -9.14
C GLU A 132 -6.64 15.42 -8.33
N GLY A 133 -7.44 16.47 -8.45
CA GLY A 133 -8.76 16.52 -7.83
C GLY A 133 -8.76 17.09 -6.42
N LYS A 134 -9.70 16.63 -5.58
CA LYS A 134 -10.02 17.19 -4.27
C LYS A 134 -9.45 16.36 -3.13
N PRO A 135 -8.34 16.79 -2.51
CA PRO A 135 -7.74 16.07 -1.38
C PRO A 135 -8.70 15.88 -0.19
N SER A 136 -9.64 16.80 -0.01
CA SER A 136 -10.55 16.80 1.14
C SER A 136 -11.46 15.58 1.23
N ILE A 137 -11.66 14.82 0.15
CA ILE A 137 -12.45 13.58 0.23
C ILE A 137 -11.71 12.45 0.93
N HIS A 138 -10.37 12.55 1.02
CA HIS A 138 -9.53 11.56 1.70
C HIS A 138 -9.16 12.11 3.08
N SER A 139 -9.70 11.52 4.14
CA SER A 139 -9.28 11.85 5.50
C SER A 139 -7.78 11.68 5.66
N GLY A 140 -7.09 12.70 6.12
CA GLY A 140 -5.67 12.66 6.36
C GLY A 140 -4.78 13.09 5.19
N ALA A 141 -5.31 13.34 4.00
CA ALA A 141 -4.55 13.97 2.91
C ALA A 141 -4.42 15.47 3.17
N LYS A 142 -3.26 16.03 2.81
CA LYS A 142 -3.01 17.46 2.93
C LYS A 142 -3.16 18.20 1.60
#